data_8617aa7d054e0decd7df3df850f5cab8
#
_entry.id   8617aa7d054e0decd7df3df850f5cab8
#
_cell.length_a   1.000
_cell.length_b   1.000
_cell.length_c   1.000
_cell.angle_alpha   90.00
_cell.angle_beta   90.00
_cell.angle_gamma   90.00
#
_symmetry.space_group_name_H-M   'P 1'
#
loop_
_entity.id
_entity.type
_entity.pdbx_description
1 polymer ?
#
loop_
_entity_poly.entity_id
_entity_poly.type
_entity_poly.pdbx_seq_one_letter_code
_entity_poly.pdbx_strand_id
1 'polypeptide(L)'
;MQVPFCPCCFAMPLVLNPFRKIRIATERDLWAYTIRTTAFCIGVALALDIFQQLIFFQDWPSAVRSWVITVLIVIVVAAPVTRAIGRAHLTLFRASQTDPLTGLLNRRALLEGVEDRSTLMALMIVDIDHFKSVNDRHGHLVGDHVIRAVADIMQRELGAIGRIGRLGGEEFALISNDCDEEGLLRQLDVFRETIARTPVHVGSTIVSITISAGVATRRPNQPFQALYIEADQALYRAKAAGRNRIVVAPLQPFSFQDGLSLPLASAS
;
A
#
# COMPACT_ATOMS: atom_id res chain seq x y z
N MET A 1 -1.33 22.20 -44.13
CA MET A 1 -2.38 21.29 -43.69
C MET A 1 -2.65 21.59 -42.23
N GLN A 2 -3.68 22.40 -41.96
CA GLN A 2 -4.02 22.95 -40.66
C GLN A 2 -4.86 21.92 -39.90
N VAL A 3 -4.46 21.60 -38.67
CA VAL A 3 -5.25 20.75 -37.74
C VAL A 3 -6.17 21.69 -36.96
N PRO A 4 -7.49 21.43 -36.87
CA PRO A 4 -8.43 22.32 -36.21
C PRO A 4 -8.31 22.22 -34.67
N PHE A 5 -8.24 23.39 -34.06
CA PHE A 5 -8.38 23.60 -32.60
C PHE A 5 -9.78 23.15 -32.15
N CYS A 6 -9.83 22.28 -31.11
CA CYS A 6 -11.07 21.90 -30.46
C CYS A 6 -11.40 22.91 -29.35
N PRO A 7 -12.53 23.65 -29.39
CA PRO A 7 -12.87 24.71 -28.45
C PRO A 7 -13.64 24.23 -27.21
N CYS A 8 -13.38 22.99 -26.69
CA CYS A 8 -14.11 22.44 -25.56
C CYS A 8 -13.30 22.39 -24.23
N CYS A 9 -12.16 23.08 -24.15
CA CYS A 9 -11.50 23.30 -22.87
C CYS A 9 -11.91 24.63 -22.25
N PHE A 10 -13.22 24.80 -22.04
CA PHE A 10 -13.71 25.89 -21.18
C PHE A 10 -13.32 25.55 -19.74
N ALA A 11 -12.31 26.25 -19.24
CA ALA A 11 -11.88 26.15 -17.85
C ALA A 11 -13.03 26.51 -16.93
N MET A 12 -13.62 25.52 -16.31
CA MET A 12 -14.56 25.71 -15.21
C MET A 12 -13.78 26.32 -14.05
N PRO A 13 -14.21 27.49 -13.51
CA PRO A 13 -13.48 28.16 -12.42
C PRO A 13 -13.43 27.27 -11.20
N LEU A 14 -12.31 27.33 -10.50
CA LEU A 14 -11.99 26.67 -9.24
C LEU A 14 -13.19 26.70 -8.28
N VAL A 15 -14.05 25.70 -8.32
CA VAL A 15 -14.81 25.32 -7.15
C VAL A 15 -13.79 24.71 -6.20
N LEU A 16 -13.46 25.46 -5.14
CA LEU A 16 -12.70 24.99 -4.00
C LEU A 16 -13.33 23.68 -3.52
N ASN A 17 -12.81 22.57 -3.96
CA ASN A 17 -13.22 21.26 -3.46
C ASN A 17 -12.45 21.00 -2.16
N PRO A 18 -13.04 21.29 -0.98
CA PRO A 18 -12.38 21.11 0.31
C PRO A 18 -12.03 19.65 0.60
N PHE A 19 -12.49 18.71 -0.24
CA PHE A 19 -12.35 17.27 -0.09
C PHE A 19 -11.23 16.68 -0.93
N ARG A 20 -10.47 17.50 -1.67
CA ARG A 20 -9.38 17.00 -2.51
C ARG A 20 -8.27 16.43 -1.63
N LYS A 21 -8.21 15.08 -1.52
CA LYS A 21 -7.16 14.27 -0.89
C LYS A 21 -7.14 14.19 0.65
N ILE A 22 -8.28 14.07 1.33
CA ILE A 22 -8.23 13.55 2.70
C ILE A 22 -8.22 12.01 2.62
N ARG A 23 -7.05 11.41 2.79
CA ARG A 23 -6.91 9.97 3.00
C ARG A 23 -7.26 9.69 4.47
N ILE A 24 -8.37 9.02 4.71
CA ILE A 24 -8.75 8.59 6.06
C ILE A 24 -8.05 7.24 6.30
N ALA A 25 -6.83 7.29 6.83
CA ALA A 25 -6.02 6.12 7.15
C ALA A 25 -5.96 5.86 8.67
N THR A 26 -6.13 6.89 9.48
CA THR A 26 -6.04 6.83 10.93
C THR A 26 -7.29 7.38 11.61
N GLU A 27 -7.47 7.07 12.90
CA GLU A 27 -8.54 7.66 13.72
C GLU A 27 -8.41 9.20 13.83
N ARG A 28 -7.18 9.74 13.74
CA ARG A 28 -6.96 11.21 13.73
C ARG A 28 -7.49 11.82 12.44
N ASP A 29 -7.27 11.17 11.30
CA ASP A 29 -7.79 11.62 10.01
C ASP A 29 -9.32 11.58 10.00
N LEU A 30 -9.91 10.54 10.61
CA LEU A 30 -11.36 10.43 10.78
C LEU A 30 -11.94 11.61 11.58
N TRP A 31 -11.30 11.99 12.69
CA TRP A 31 -11.72 13.15 13.47
C TRP A 31 -11.58 14.46 12.68
N ALA A 32 -10.43 14.65 12.02
CA ALA A 32 -10.19 15.83 11.18
C ALA A 32 -11.23 15.94 10.04
N TYR A 33 -11.54 14.82 9.40
CA TYR A 33 -12.58 14.73 8.37
C TYR A 33 -13.95 15.11 8.92
N THR A 34 -14.34 14.52 10.06
CA THR A 34 -15.64 14.79 10.69
C THR A 34 -15.79 16.28 11.06
N ILE A 35 -14.77 16.86 11.70
CA ILE A 35 -14.78 18.28 12.10
C ILE A 35 -14.87 19.19 10.88
N ARG A 36 -14.06 18.97 9.84
CA ARG A 36 -14.04 19.80 8.63
C ARG A 36 -15.36 19.76 7.87
N THR A 37 -15.92 18.54 7.69
CA THR A 37 -17.21 18.37 7.00
C THR A 37 -18.35 18.99 7.78
N THR A 38 -18.40 18.79 9.09
CA THR A 38 -19.44 19.39 9.93
C THR A 38 -19.33 20.92 9.94
N ALA A 39 -18.13 21.48 10.06
CA ALA A 39 -17.91 22.93 9.98
C ALA A 39 -18.33 23.50 8.61
N PHE A 40 -18.03 22.80 7.52
CA PHE A 40 -18.48 23.19 6.19
C PHE A 40 -20.02 23.19 6.08
N CYS A 41 -20.69 22.14 6.58
CA CYS A 41 -22.15 22.07 6.60
C CYS A 41 -22.76 23.20 7.43
N ILE A 42 -22.19 23.54 8.59
CA ILE A 42 -22.61 24.69 9.41
C ILE A 42 -22.47 25.98 8.60
N GLY A 43 -21.35 26.22 7.94
CA GLY A 43 -21.10 27.41 7.14
C GLY A 43 -22.15 27.58 6.01
N VAL A 44 -22.42 26.51 5.28
CA VAL A 44 -23.43 26.50 4.20
C VAL A 44 -24.82 26.75 4.76
N ALA A 45 -25.21 26.08 5.87
CA ALA A 45 -26.53 26.23 6.47
C ALA A 45 -26.74 27.65 7.03
N LEU A 46 -25.72 28.22 7.68
CA LEU A 46 -25.78 29.60 8.15
C LEU A 46 -25.85 30.61 6.99
N ALA A 47 -25.11 30.38 5.89
CA ALA A 47 -25.17 31.24 4.72
C ALA A 47 -26.60 31.27 4.11
N LEU A 48 -27.26 30.11 4.04
CA LEU A 48 -28.62 30.00 3.55
C LEU A 48 -29.62 30.67 4.51
N ASP A 49 -29.43 30.50 5.83
CA ASP A 49 -30.28 31.13 6.85
C ASP A 49 -30.11 32.65 6.84
N ILE A 50 -28.90 33.17 6.73
CA ILE A 50 -28.62 34.61 6.56
C ILE A 50 -29.26 35.14 5.28
N PHE A 51 -29.15 34.42 4.16
CA PHE A 51 -29.79 34.80 2.90
C PHE A 51 -31.33 34.88 3.04
N GLN A 52 -31.92 33.90 3.71
CA GLN A 52 -33.36 33.93 4.02
C GLN A 52 -33.75 35.14 4.91
N GLN A 53 -32.91 35.44 5.92
CA GLN A 53 -33.12 36.60 6.81
C GLN A 53 -33.02 37.95 6.08
N LEU A 54 -32.17 38.06 5.04
CA LEU A 54 -32.08 39.27 4.21
C LEU A 54 -33.41 39.58 3.47
N ILE A 55 -34.19 38.53 3.18
CA ILE A 55 -35.48 38.67 2.47
C ILE A 55 -36.64 38.86 3.43
N PHE A 56 -36.62 38.12 4.57
CA PHE A 56 -37.75 38.01 5.50
C PHE A 56 -37.39 38.40 6.95
N PHE A 57 -36.56 39.43 7.11
CA PHE A 57 -36.14 39.88 8.46
C PHE A 57 -37.35 40.36 9.28
N GLN A 58 -37.51 39.78 10.44
CA GLN A 58 -38.57 40.17 11.40
C GLN A 58 -37.99 40.97 12.56
N ASP A 59 -37.15 40.33 13.38
CA ASP A 59 -36.49 40.92 14.53
C ASP A 59 -35.20 40.18 14.87
N TRP A 60 -34.28 40.82 15.63
CA TRP A 60 -33.01 40.24 16.04
C TRP A 60 -33.13 38.98 16.92
N PRO A 61 -34.06 38.92 17.92
CA PRO A 61 -34.23 37.71 18.72
C PRO A 61 -34.64 36.48 17.93
N SER A 62 -35.47 36.63 16.90
CA SER A 62 -35.90 35.52 16.03
C SER A 62 -34.76 35.05 15.15
N ALA A 63 -33.96 35.98 14.60
CA ALA A 63 -32.79 35.66 13.81
C ALA A 63 -31.73 34.86 14.61
N VAL A 64 -31.40 35.31 15.81
CA VAL A 64 -30.44 34.59 16.68
C VAL A 64 -30.94 33.20 17.06
N ARG A 65 -32.24 33.05 17.38
CA ARG A 65 -32.82 31.72 17.65
C ARG A 65 -32.72 30.79 16.45
N SER A 66 -32.99 31.26 15.22
CA SER A 66 -32.87 30.51 14.01
C SER A 66 -31.43 29.99 13.85
N TRP A 67 -30.42 30.85 13.97
CA TRP A 67 -29.00 30.46 13.82
C TRP A 67 -28.59 29.41 14.86
N VAL A 68 -29.00 29.57 16.12
CA VAL A 68 -28.69 28.56 17.16
C VAL A 68 -29.33 27.22 16.83
N ILE A 69 -30.59 27.21 16.41
CA ILE A 69 -31.30 25.98 16.04
C ILE A 69 -30.64 25.34 14.83
N THR A 70 -30.30 26.11 13.80
CA THR A 70 -29.61 25.64 12.58
C THR A 70 -28.28 24.97 12.93
N VAL A 71 -27.45 25.60 13.76
CA VAL A 71 -26.18 25.05 14.21
C VAL A 71 -26.38 23.75 14.99
N LEU A 72 -27.32 23.71 15.92
CA LEU A 72 -27.62 22.51 16.71
C LEU A 72 -28.09 21.35 15.83
N ILE A 73 -29.04 21.60 14.91
CA ILE A 73 -29.52 20.57 13.98
C ILE A 73 -28.39 20.03 13.12
N VAL A 74 -27.54 20.90 12.56
CA VAL A 74 -26.42 20.48 11.74
C VAL A 74 -25.43 19.63 12.55
N ILE A 75 -25.12 20.02 13.78
CA ILE A 75 -24.22 19.24 14.64
C ILE A 75 -24.81 17.85 14.93
N VAL A 76 -26.11 17.81 15.34
CA VAL A 76 -26.77 16.56 15.72
C VAL A 76 -26.90 15.59 14.53
N VAL A 77 -27.10 16.11 13.31
CA VAL A 77 -27.31 15.28 12.13
C VAL A 77 -25.99 15.03 11.37
N ALA A 78 -25.24 16.09 11.05
CA ALA A 78 -24.08 15.97 10.20
C ALA A 78 -22.89 15.26 10.88
N ALA A 79 -22.65 15.49 12.17
CA ALA A 79 -21.53 14.89 12.86
C ALA A 79 -21.62 13.34 12.95
N PRO A 80 -22.73 12.72 13.38
CA PRO A 80 -22.82 11.25 13.39
C PRO A 80 -22.84 10.65 11.99
N VAL A 81 -23.50 11.30 11.01
CA VAL A 81 -23.54 10.80 9.62
C VAL A 81 -22.14 10.82 8.99
N THR A 82 -21.44 11.94 9.08
CA THR A 82 -20.06 12.04 8.53
C THR A 82 -19.11 11.09 9.23
N ARG A 83 -19.27 10.89 10.55
CA ARG A 83 -18.48 9.92 11.31
C ARG A 83 -18.77 8.47 10.89
N ALA A 84 -20.03 8.12 10.67
CA ALA A 84 -20.43 6.79 10.20
C ALA A 84 -19.84 6.49 8.80
N ILE A 85 -19.96 7.44 7.87
CA ILE A 85 -19.39 7.34 6.53
C ILE A 85 -17.85 7.22 6.60
N GLY A 86 -17.22 8.07 7.40
CA GLY A 86 -15.77 8.05 7.57
C GLY A 86 -15.27 6.73 8.19
N ARG A 87 -16.00 6.15 9.16
CA ARG A 87 -15.69 4.82 9.73
C ARG A 87 -15.82 3.72 8.69
N ALA A 88 -16.90 3.72 7.92
CA ALA A 88 -17.07 2.74 6.84
C ALA A 88 -15.92 2.84 5.83
N HIS A 89 -15.50 4.05 5.47
CA HIS A 89 -14.38 4.29 4.57
C HIS A 89 -13.04 3.79 5.16
N LEU A 90 -12.78 4.08 6.44
CA LEU A 90 -11.60 3.58 7.16
C LEU A 90 -11.57 2.05 7.23
N THR A 91 -12.72 1.41 7.49
CA THR A 91 -12.83 -0.05 7.52
C THR A 91 -12.52 -0.66 6.15
N LEU A 92 -13.11 -0.12 5.08
CA LEU A 92 -12.83 -0.53 3.71
C LEU A 92 -11.36 -0.31 3.32
N PHE A 93 -10.78 0.81 3.74
CA PHE A 93 -9.37 1.10 3.50
C PHE A 93 -8.45 0.09 4.21
N ARG A 94 -8.71 -0.22 5.49
CA ARG A 94 -7.95 -1.21 6.26
C ARG A 94 -8.10 -2.62 5.67
N ALA A 95 -9.31 -3.04 5.34
CA ALA A 95 -9.57 -4.31 4.66
C ALA A 95 -8.87 -4.41 3.29
N SER A 96 -8.63 -3.27 2.63
CA SER A 96 -7.90 -3.18 1.36
C SER A 96 -6.37 -3.13 1.51
N GLN A 97 -5.80 -3.24 2.71
CA GLN A 97 -4.34 -3.21 2.93
C GLN A 97 -3.70 -4.59 3.02
N THR A 98 -4.46 -5.61 3.30
CA THR A 98 -3.95 -6.98 3.44
C THR A 98 -4.31 -7.84 2.23
N ASP A 99 -3.50 -8.84 1.97
CA ASP A 99 -3.81 -9.92 1.02
C ASP A 99 -4.76 -10.93 1.68
N PRO A 100 -5.91 -11.23 1.08
CA PRO A 100 -6.94 -12.06 1.72
C PRO A 100 -6.53 -13.53 1.90
N LEU A 101 -5.54 -14.02 1.16
CA LEU A 101 -5.06 -15.39 1.27
C LEU A 101 -4.07 -15.57 2.42
N THR A 102 -3.19 -14.58 2.61
CA THR A 102 -2.03 -14.67 3.51
C THR A 102 -2.16 -13.83 4.78
N GLY A 103 -3.04 -12.82 4.79
CA GLY A 103 -3.12 -11.84 5.88
C GLY A 103 -1.97 -10.82 5.92
N LEU A 104 -0.91 -11.01 5.13
CA LEU A 104 0.19 -10.07 5.00
C LEU A 104 -0.25 -8.78 4.29
N LEU A 105 0.60 -7.75 4.28
CA LEU A 105 0.32 -6.57 3.47
C LEU A 105 0.20 -6.95 1.99
N ASN A 106 -0.77 -6.36 1.30
CA ASN A 106 -0.80 -6.47 -0.14
C ASN A 106 0.26 -5.54 -0.77
N ARG A 107 0.54 -5.74 -2.06
CA ARG A 107 1.54 -4.96 -2.81
C ARG A 107 1.39 -3.45 -2.60
N ARG A 108 0.16 -2.93 -2.65
CA ARG A 108 -0.09 -1.49 -2.50
C ARG A 108 0.28 -0.98 -1.11
N ALA A 109 -0.15 -1.70 -0.07
CA ALA A 109 0.10 -1.32 1.31
C ALA A 109 1.58 -1.48 1.68
N LEU A 110 2.23 -2.53 1.18
CA LEU A 110 3.66 -2.74 1.40
C LEU A 110 4.50 -1.58 0.84
N LEU A 111 4.18 -1.12 -0.37
CA LEU A 111 4.93 -0.07 -1.07
C LEU A 111 4.50 1.36 -0.68
N GLU A 112 3.53 1.52 0.22
CA GLU A 112 3.10 2.84 0.69
C GLU A 112 4.19 3.50 1.53
N GLY A 113 4.57 4.73 1.18
CA GLY A 113 5.54 5.53 1.93
C GLY A 113 7.02 5.21 1.67
N VAL A 114 7.34 4.29 0.74
CA VAL A 114 8.74 3.93 0.41
C VAL A 114 9.46 4.94 -0.48
N GLU A 115 8.77 5.99 -0.92
CA GLU A 115 9.33 7.02 -1.82
C GLU A 115 10.26 8.01 -1.10
N ASP A 116 10.23 8.07 0.23
CA ASP A 116 11.16 8.91 0.98
C ASP A 116 12.60 8.41 0.80
N ARG A 117 13.40 9.20 0.07
CA ARG A 117 14.76 8.85 -0.32
C ARG A 117 15.80 9.02 0.80
N SER A 118 15.41 9.60 1.91
CA SER A 118 16.29 9.87 3.06
C SER A 118 16.47 8.65 3.96
N THR A 119 15.57 7.66 3.86
CA THR A 119 15.57 6.49 4.76
C THR A 119 16.44 5.38 4.20
N LEU A 120 17.40 4.92 5.00
CA LEU A 120 18.15 3.68 4.72
C LEU A 120 17.14 2.52 4.73
N MET A 121 17.22 1.66 3.72
CA MET A 121 16.22 0.61 3.51
C MET A 121 16.85 -0.57 2.78
N ALA A 122 16.51 -1.78 3.20
CA ALA A 122 16.75 -2.98 2.43
C ALA A 122 15.44 -3.53 1.88
N LEU A 123 15.45 -3.94 0.62
CA LEU A 123 14.35 -4.62 -0.05
C LEU A 123 14.77 -6.05 -0.37
N MET A 124 13.99 -7.03 0.09
CA MET A 124 14.08 -8.41 -0.36
C MET A 124 12.84 -8.76 -1.18
N ILE A 125 13.04 -9.36 -2.33
CA ILE A 125 11.97 -9.99 -3.13
C ILE A 125 12.18 -11.50 -3.07
N VAL A 126 11.12 -12.24 -2.76
CA VAL A 126 11.11 -13.69 -2.57
C VAL A 126 10.13 -14.34 -3.54
N ASP A 127 10.50 -15.49 -4.06
CA ASP A 127 9.64 -16.29 -4.94
C ASP A 127 9.73 -17.76 -4.54
N ILE A 128 8.59 -18.47 -4.56
CA ILE A 128 8.54 -19.91 -4.25
C ILE A 128 9.03 -20.72 -5.46
N ASP A 129 10.10 -21.45 -5.25
CA ASP A 129 10.72 -22.24 -6.30
C ASP A 129 9.77 -23.34 -6.84
N HIS A 130 9.64 -23.39 -8.16
CA HIS A 130 8.83 -24.38 -8.86
C HIS A 130 7.35 -24.40 -8.49
N PHE A 131 6.78 -23.26 -8.01
CA PHE A 131 5.40 -23.19 -7.56
C PHE A 131 4.38 -23.63 -8.60
N LYS A 132 4.60 -23.32 -9.88
CA LYS A 132 3.77 -23.82 -10.97
C LYS A 132 3.70 -25.36 -10.96
N SER A 133 4.81 -26.05 -10.73
CA SER A 133 4.86 -27.52 -10.66
C SER A 133 4.04 -28.06 -9.47
N VAL A 134 4.00 -27.33 -8.35
CA VAL A 134 3.13 -27.65 -7.20
C VAL A 134 1.66 -27.59 -7.62
N ASN A 135 1.25 -26.50 -8.27
CA ASN A 135 -0.11 -26.34 -8.76
C ASN A 135 -0.51 -27.40 -9.81
N ASP A 136 0.39 -27.65 -10.78
CA ASP A 136 0.16 -28.61 -11.86
C ASP A 136 0.00 -30.05 -11.32
N ARG A 137 0.75 -30.40 -10.26
CA ARG A 137 0.75 -31.75 -9.66
C ARG A 137 -0.34 -31.96 -8.61
N HIS A 138 -0.63 -30.95 -7.78
CA HIS A 138 -1.45 -31.10 -6.58
C HIS A 138 -2.71 -30.22 -6.60
N GLY A 139 -2.86 -29.36 -7.62
CA GLY A 139 -3.99 -28.43 -7.74
C GLY A 139 -3.80 -27.12 -6.96
N HIS A 140 -4.56 -26.11 -7.35
CA HIS A 140 -4.47 -24.76 -6.79
C HIS A 140 -4.78 -24.68 -5.28
N LEU A 141 -5.65 -25.56 -4.76
CA LEU A 141 -5.96 -25.58 -3.32
C LEU A 141 -4.72 -25.93 -2.49
N VAL A 142 -3.89 -26.87 -2.96
CA VAL A 142 -2.62 -27.20 -2.29
C VAL A 142 -1.64 -26.06 -2.44
N GLY A 143 -1.56 -25.41 -3.62
CA GLY A 143 -0.78 -24.20 -3.82
C GLY A 143 -1.15 -23.08 -2.86
N ASP A 144 -2.43 -22.85 -2.61
CA ASP A 144 -2.89 -21.85 -1.64
C ASP A 144 -2.43 -22.17 -0.21
N HIS A 145 -2.41 -23.44 0.18
CA HIS A 145 -1.85 -23.85 1.47
C HIS A 145 -0.34 -23.61 1.55
N VAL A 146 0.39 -23.86 0.47
CA VAL A 146 1.82 -23.57 0.36
C VAL A 146 2.08 -22.07 0.54
N ILE A 147 1.31 -21.22 -0.16
CA ILE A 147 1.42 -19.75 -0.05
C ILE A 147 1.18 -19.30 1.41
N ARG A 148 0.14 -19.83 2.08
CA ARG A 148 -0.13 -19.51 3.50
C ARG A 148 1.02 -19.95 4.40
N ALA A 149 1.53 -21.16 4.23
CA ALA A 149 2.63 -21.68 5.04
C ALA A 149 3.90 -20.82 4.90
N VAL A 150 4.25 -20.39 3.68
CA VAL A 150 5.35 -19.46 3.45
C VAL A 150 5.11 -18.13 4.14
N ALA A 151 3.90 -17.58 4.03
CA ALA A 151 3.52 -16.32 4.66
C ALA A 151 3.63 -16.39 6.20
N ASP A 152 3.16 -17.47 6.81
CA ASP A 152 3.22 -17.70 8.26
C ASP A 152 4.66 -17.81 8.75
N ILE A 153 5.52 -18.55 8.02
CA ILE A 153 6.94 -18.65 8.36
C ILE A 153 7.61 -17.28 8.19
N MET A 154 7.34 -16.58 7.10
CA MET A 154 7.90 -15.25 6.85
C MET A 154 7.51 -14.25 7.94
N GLN A 155 6.23 -14.25 8.37
CA GLN A 155 5.76 -13.38 9.44
C GLN A 155 6.42 -13.72 10.78
N ARG A 156 6.63 -14.99 11.09
CA ARG A 156 7.26 -15.44 12.34
C ARG A 156 8.74 -15.10 12.39
N GLU A 157 9.46 -15.38 11.30
CA GLU A 157 10.93 -15.22 11.26
C GLU A 157 11.36 -13.76 10.99
N LEU A 158 10.60 -13.02 10.18
CA LEU A 158 11.01 -11.71 9.65
C LEU A 158 10.10 -10.55 10.08
N GLY A 159 8.96 -10.83 10.74
CA GLY A 159 7.98 -9.80 11.09
C GLY A 159 8.49 -8.72 12.05
N ALA A 160 9.54 -9.03 12.84
CA ALA A 160 10.16 -8.09 13.76
C ALA A 160 11.14 -7.11 13.09
N ILE A 161 11.67 -7.46 11.90
CA ILE A 161 12.72 -6.67 11.23
C ILE A 161 12.22 -5.79 10.10
N GLY A 162 10.95 -5.92 9.71
CA GLY A 162 10.44 -5.08 8.63
C GLY A 162 8.98 -5.33 8.28
N ARG A 163 8.54 -4.61 7.25
CA ARG A 163 7.20 -4.75 6.68
C ARG A 163 7.22 -5.88 5.65
N ILE A 164 6.29 -6.82 5.81
CA ILE A 164 6.18 -7.98 4.94
C ILE A 164 4.88 -7.89 4.14
N GLY A 165 4.95 -8.25 2.86
CA GLY A 165 3.78 -8.27 2.01
C GLY A 165 3.89 -9.26 0.86
N ARG A 166 2.72 -9.58 0.29
CA ARG A 166 2.61 -10.37 -0.93
C ARG A 166 2.52 -9.43 -2.13
N LEU A 167 3.42 -9.60 -3.09
CA LEU A 167 3.45 -8.80 -4.32
C LEU A 167 2.42 -9.30 -5.35
N GLY A 168 2.16 -10.59 -5.37
CA GLY A 168 1.20 -11.27 -6.24
C GLY A 168 1.61 -12.70 -6.51
N GLY A 169 0.69 -13.58 -6.92
CA GLY A 169 1.00 -14.99 -7.20
C GLY A 169 1.76 -15.67 -6.06
N GLU A 170 2.97 -16.10 -6.35
CA GLU A 170 3.92 -16.75 -5.43
C GLU A 170 5.04 -15.82 -4.92
N GLU A 171 4.91 -14.51 -5.18
CA GLU A 171 5.94 -13.53 -4.84
C GLU A 171 5.61 -12.78 -3.55
N PHE A 172 6.62 -12.63 -2.70
CA PHE A 172 6.58 -11.88 -1.45
C PHE A 172 7.71 -10.83 -1.41
N ALA A 173 7.60 -9.87 -0.51
CA ALA A 173 8.69 -8.97 -0.23
C ALA A 173 8.75 -8.57 1.25
N LEU A 174 9.97 -8.25 1.69
CA LEU A 174 10.29 -7.61 2.95
C LEU A 174 10.92 -6.25 2.68
N ILE A 175 10.45 -5.24 3.38
CA ILE A 175 11.06 -3.92 3.43
C ILE A 175 11.52 -3.68 4.86
N SER A 176 12.83 -3.65 5.06
CA SER A 176 13.46 -3.39 6.35
C SER A 176 14.07 -2.00 6.38
N ASN A 177 13.75 -1.24 7.42
CA ASN A 177 14.37 0.04 7.70
C ASN A 177 15.30 -0.17 8.91
N ASP A 178 16.53 0.31 8.81
CA ASP A 178 17.46 0.30 9.95
C ASP A 178 17.89 -1.11 10.40
N CYS A 179 18.59 -1.84 9.53
CA CYS A 179 19.18 -3.12 9.92
C CYS A 179 20.67 -3.18 9.58
N ASP A 180 21.40 -3.79 10.50
CA ASP A 180 22.73 -4.30 10.26
C ASP A 180 22.67 -5.31 9.09
N GLU A 181 23.42 -5.05 8.02
CA GLU A 181 23.39 -5.88 6.80
C GLU A 181 23.75 -7.34 7.09
N GLU A 182 24.74 -7.60 7.93
CA GLU A 182 25.10 -8.96 8.32
C GLU A 182 24.02 -9.64 9.16
N GLY A 183 23.39 -8.92 10.08
CA GLY A 183 22.28 -9.41 10.88
C GLY A 183 21.08 -9.76 10.00
N LEU A 184 20.75 -8.88 9.06
CA LEU A 184 19.70 -9.13 8.08
C LEU A 184 19.96 -10.40 7.29
N LEU A 185 21.13 -10.52 6.66
CA LEU A 185 21.47 -11.67 5.81
C LEU A 185 21.44 -12.99 6.59
N ARG A 186 21.93 -13.01 7.85
CA ARG A 186 21.81 -14.18 8.72
C ARG A 186 20.36 -14.59 8.94
N GLN A 187 19.50 -13.63 9.23
CA GLN A 187 18.08 -13.88 9.50
C GLN A 187 17.32 -14.32 8.25
N LEU A 188 17.67 -13.76 7.08
CA LEU A 188 17.11 -14.19 5.81
C LEU A 188 17.53 -15.62 5.45
N ASP A 189 18.76 -16.03 5.75
CA ASP A 189 19.22 -17.41 5.52
C ASP A 189 18.54 -18.41 6.45
N VAL A 190 18.32 -18.04 7.72
CA VAL A 190 17.48 -18.81 8.66
C VAL A 190 16.09 -19.02 8.11
N PHE A 191 15.46 -17.95 7.59
CA PHE A 191 14.14 -18.02 6.95
C PHE A 191 14.13 -19.00 5.76
N ARG A 192 15.10 -18.89 4.84
CA ARG A 192 15.25 -19.80 3.69
C ARG A 192 15.38 -21.25 4.15
N GLU A 193 16.26 -21.52 5.13
CA GLU A 193 16.45 -22.87 5.65
C GLU A 193 15.20 -23.40 6.34
N THR A 194 14.50 -22.58 7.09
CA THR A 194 13.23 -22.96 7.76
C THR A 194 12.20 -23.40 6.72
N ILE A 195 12.05 -22.67 5.62
CA ILE A 195 11.17 -23.07 4.51
C ILE A 195 11.60 -24.43 3.95
N ALA A 196 12.89 -24.59 3.61
CA ALA A 196 13.39 -25.81 2.99
C ALA A 196 13.25 -27.06 3.90
N ARG A 197 13.26 -26.89 5.22
CA ARG A 197 13.16 -27.98 6.22
C ARG A 197 11.73 -28.22 6.70
N THR A 198 10.78 -27.34 6.41
CA THR A 198 9.41 -27.42 6.90
C THR A 198 8.46 -27.84 5.77
N PRO A 199 8.14 -29.15 5.65
CA PRO A 199 7.17 -29.60 4.66
C PRO A 199 5.77 -29.10 4.97
N VAL A 200 5.02 -28.76 3.94
CA VAL A 200 3.63 -28.30 4.05
C VAL A 200 2.71 -29.51 3.98
N HIS A 201 1.89 -29.71 5.02
CA HIS A 201 0.93 -30.81 5.13
C HIS A 201 -0.47 -30.32 4.72
N VAL A 202 -1.06 -30.97 3.72
CA VAL A 202 -2.42 -30.68 3.25
C VAL A 202 -3.19 -32.01 3.17
N GLY A 203 -3.93 -32.34 4.21
CA GLY A 203 -4.56 -33.66 4.34
C GLY A 203 -3.51 -34.78 4.33
N SER A 204 -3.59 -35.69 3.36
CA SER A 204 -2.61 -36.77 3.16
C SER A 204 -1.42 -36.36 2.28
N THR A 205 -1.44 -35.17 1.69
CA THR A 205 -0.39 -34.69 0.79
C THR A 205 0.68 -33.95 1.58
N ILE A 206 1.96 -34.29 1.31
CA ILE A 206 3.13 -33.61 1.88
C ILE A 206 3.89 -32.96 0.73
N VAL A 207 4.11 -31.63 0.83
CA VAL A 207 4.80 -30.86 -0.21
C VAL A 207 6.04 -30.19 0.40
N SER A 208 7.21 -30.51 -0.13
CA SER A 208 8.44 -29.80 0.20
C SER A 208 8.71 -28.75 -0.85
N ILE A 209 9.05 -27.54 -0.39
CA ILE A 209 9.32 -26.38 -1.24
C ILE A 209 10.62 -25.71 -0.82
N THR A 210 11.18 -24.93 -1.70
CA THR A 210 12.26 -23.98 -1.41
C THR A 210 11.87 -22.60 -1.90
N ILE A 211 12.65 -21.61 -1.54
CA ILE A 211 12.49 -20.23 -2.01
C ILE A 211 13.80 -19.70 -2.56
N SER A 212 13.68 -18.81 -3.54
CA SER A 212 14.78 -17.96 -3.99
C SER A 212 14.49 -16.51 -3.60
N ALA A 213 15.52 -15.77 -3.24
CA ALA A 213 15.36 -14.38 -2.89
C ALA A 213 16.48 -13.50 -3.46
N GLY A 214 16.12 -12.27 -3.82
CA GLY A 214 17.02 -11.20 -4.17
C GLY A 214 16.94 -10.06 -3.15
N VAL A 215 18.08 -9.57 -2.70
CA VAL A 215 18.19 -8.49 -1.71
C VAL A 215 18.94 -7.32 -2.32
N ALA A 216 18.43 -6.12 -2.11
CA ALA A 216 19.14 -4.89 -2.46
C ALA A 216 19.02 -3.87 -1.30
N THR A 217 20.11 -3.15 -1.04
CA THR A 217 20.16 -2.09 -0.04
C THR A 217 20.13 -0.73 -0.74
N ARG A 218 19.25 0.17 -0.27
CA ARG A 218 19.08 1.50 -0.83
C ARG A 218 20.32 2.34 -0.61
N ARG A 219 20.79 2.97 -1.67
CA ARG A 219 21.85 3.99 -1.63
C ARG A 219 21.26 5.40 -1.44
N PRO A 220 22.03 6.35 -0.92
CA PRO A 220 21.57 7.73 -0.82
C PRO A 220 21.03 8.26 -2.15
N ASN A 221 19.87 8.92 -2.11
CA ASN A 221 19.17 9.48 -3.27
C ASN A 221 18.69 8.49 -4.34
N GLN A 222 18.81 7.16 -4.12
CA GLN A 222 18.35 6.16 -5.06
C GLN A 222 16.82 6.11 -5.08
N PRO A 223 16.18 6.22 -6.28
CA PRO A 223 14.74 6.01 -6.43
C PRO A 223 14.35 4.59 -6.03
N PHE A 224 13.16 4.41 -5.44
CA PHE A 224 12.67 3.08 -5.08
C PHE A 224 12.60 2.13 -6.27
N GLN A 225 12.23 2.65 -7.45
CA GLN A 225 12.16 1.84 -8.67
C GLN A 225 13.52 1.21 -9.03
N ALA A 226 14.63 1.95 -8.87
CA ALA A 226 15.96 1.41 -9.11
C ALA A 226 16.33 0.33 -8.08
N LEU A 227 16.00 0.54 -6.80
CA LEU A 227 16.17 -0.47 -5.75
C LEU A 227 15.37 -1.75 -6.06
N TYR A 228 14.13 -1.59 -6.52
CA TYR A 228 13.28 -2.72 -6.89
C TYR A 228 13.88 -3.53 -8.04
N ILE A 229 14.37 -2.87 -9.10
CA ILE A 229 15.03 -3.51 -10.24
C ILE A 229 16.27 -4.29 -9.79
N GLU A 230 17.08 -3.74 -8.89
CA GLU A 230 18.27 -4.43 -8.37
C GLU A 230 17.91 -5.69 -7.57
N ALA A 231 16.90 -5.62 -6.70
CA ALA A 231 16.40 -6.78 -5.96
C ALA A 231 15.84 -7.86 -6.90
N ASP A 232 15.07 -7.45 -7.92
CA ASP A 232 14.51 -8.37 -8.92
C ASP A 232 15.60 -9.06 -9.75
N GLN A 233 16.61 -8.32 -10.20
CA GLN A 233 17.78 -8.87 -10.88
C GLN A 233 18.58 -9.84 -9.99
N ALA A 234 18.67 -9.56 -8.68
CA ALA A 234 19.29 -10.46 -7.73
C ALA A 234 18.48 -11.76 -7.56
N LEU A 235 17.14 -11.66 -7.49
CA LEU A 235 16.25 -12.82 -7.49
C LEU A 235 16.40 -13.66 -8.76
N TYR A 236 16.45 -13.01 -9.92
CA TYR A 236 16.71 -13.73 -11.19
C TYR A 236 18.04 -14.50 -11.14
N ARG A 237 19.12 -13.89 -10.63
CA ARG A 237 20.42 -14.56 -10.43
C ARG A 237 20.31 -15.75 -9.47
N ALA A 238 19.53 -15.61 -8.37
CA ALA A 238 19.29 -16.70 -7.43
C ALA A 238 18.64 -17.90 -8.13
N LYS A 239 17.60 -17.64 -8.94
CA LYS A 239 16.91 -18.68 -9.72
C LYS A 239 17.84 -19.33 -10.76
N ALA A 240 18.63 -18.53 -11.49
CA ALA A 240 19.57 -19.01 -12.50
C ALA A 240 20.73 -19.85 -11.91
N ALA A 241 21.18 -19.51 -10.70
CA ALA A 241 22.27 -20.20 -10.01
C ALA A 241 21.85 -21.54 -9.36
N GLY A 242 20.62 -22.01 -9.56
CA GLY A 242 20.13 -23.30 -9.05
C GLY A 242 19.13 -23.20 -7.92
N ARG A 243 18.53 -22.04 -7.70
CA ARG A 243 17.45 -21.80 -6.71
C ARG A 243 17.86 -22.05 -5.25
N ASN A 244 16.89 -22.09 -4.33
CA ASN A 244 17.07 -22.30 -2.88
C ASN A 244 18.22 -21.48 -2.30
N ARG A 245 18.25 -20.18 -2.60
CA ARG A 245 19.31 -19.26 -2.17
C ARG A 245 18.88 -17.82 -2.13
N ILE A 246 19.68 -17.04 -1.43
CA ILE A 246 19.58 -15.59 -1.37
C ILE A 246 20.76 -15.02 -2.15
N VAL A 247 20.50 -14.05 -3.00
CA VAL A 247 21.53 -13.29 -3.73
C VAL A 247 21.38 -11.81 -3.39
N VAL A 248 22.49 -11.20 -2.99
CA VAL A 248 22.55 -9.76 -2.73
C VAL A 248 22.96 -9.04 -4.01
N ALA A 249 22.28 -7.92 -4.29
CA ALA A 249 22.68 -7.04 -5.38
C ALA A 249 24.03 -6.38 -5.05
N PRO A 250 24.96 -6.31 -6.00
CA PRO A 250 26.25 -5.67 -5.75
C PRO A 250 26.04 -4.17 -5.48
N LEU A 251 26.76 -3.64 -4.50
CA LEU A 251 26.79 -2.20 -4.19
C LEU A 251 27.61 -1.47 -5.28
N GLN A 252 26.98 -1.18 -6.42
CA GLN A 252 27.59 -0.32 -7.44
C GLN A 252 27.19 1.14 -7.20
N PRO A 253 28.08 2.14 -7.47
CA PRO A 253 27.68 3.53 -7.39
C PRO A 253 26.54 3.82 -8.37
N PHE A 254 25.44 4.41 -7.87
CA PHE A 254 24.31 4.79 -8.71
C PHE A 254 24.73 5.94 -9.63
N SER A 255 24.77 5.71 -10.96
CA SER A 255 24.92 6.75 -11.96
C SER A 255 23.58 7.09 -12.58
N PHE A 256 23.24 8.39 -12.69
CA PHE A 256 21.98 8.85 -13.28
C PHE A 256 21.80 8.43 -14.76
N GLN A 257 22.85 7.91 -15.41
CA GLN A 257 22.80 7.46 -16.80
C GLN A 257 22.17 6.07 -16.98
N ASP A 258 22.15 5.23 -15.95
CA ASP A 258 21.63 3.87 -16.03
C ASP A 258 20.09 3.79 -16.03
N GLY A 259 19.41 4.88 -15.69
CA GLY A 259 17.93 4.97 -15.62
C GLY A 259 17.23 5.22 -16.96
N LEU A 260 17.96 5.49 -18.04
CA LEU A 260 17.38 5.88 -19.35
C LEU A 260 17.40 4.79 -20.43
N SER A 261 17.99 3.62 -20.17
CA SER A 261 18.02 2.49 -21.10
C SER A 261 17.13 1.34 -20.61
N LEU A 262 15.81 1.55 -20.63
CA LEU A 262 14.86 0.44 -20.60
C LEU A 262 14.73 -0.14 -22.00
N PRO A 263 15.02 -1.43 -22.25
CA PRO A 263 14.55 -2.07 -23.45
C PRO A 263 13.03 -2.14 -23.37
N LEU A 264 12.36 -1.47 -24.31
CA LEU A 264 10.95 -1.68 -24.59
C LEU A 264 10.76 -3.18 -24.88
N ALA A 265 10.15 -3.90 -23.97
CA ALA A 265 9.72 -5.27 -24.20
C ALA A 265 8.75 -5.24 -25.38
N SER A 266 9.20 -5.74 -26.52
CA SER A 266 8.36 -6.02 -27.68
C SER A 266 7.31 -7.05 -27.28
N ALA A 267 6.06 -6.62 -27.24
CA ALA A 267 4.92 -7.51 -27.21
C ALA A 267 4.89 -8.31 -28.52
N SER A 268 4.95 -9.62 -28.43
CA SER A 268 4.51 -10.59 -29.41
C SER A 268 3.96 -11.82 -28.68
#